data_63ef9ed561611c3cf9e2e7ec5a1af2a6
#
_entry.id   63ef9ed561611c3cf9e2e7ec5a1af2a6
#
_cell.length_a   1.000
_cell.length_b   1.000
_cell.length_c   1.000
_cell.angle_alpha   90.00
_cell.angle_beta   90.00
_cell.angle_gamma   90.00
#
_symmetry.space_group_name_H-M   'P 1'
#
loop_
_entity.id
_entity.type
_entity.pdbx_description
1 polymer ?
#
loop_
_entity_poly.entity_id
_entity_poly.type
_entity_poly.pdbx_seq_one_letter_code
_entity_poly.pdbx_strand_id
1 'polypeptide(L)'
;FENAVIGADRAIVVVNPEITSVRDADRVIGKLDAKGLDRHEVIVNRLNYEMTKRGDMLDVSDIIETLSVKLLGVVPDDKNITVSTNKGEPIVLDEKSISGKAFRNIAERIVDKDIPLLELSGESNGIFAKLKKIFKKN
;
A
#
# COMPACT_ATOMS: atom_id res chain seq x y z
N PHE A 1 11.56 18.17 -0.96
CA PHE A 1 11.41 17.13 0.05
C PHE A 1 11.36 17.71 1.45
N GLU A 2 12.40 18.48 1.84
CA GLU A 2 12.50 19.00 3.22
C GLU A 2 11.30 19.85 3.63
N ASN A 3 10.86 20.77 2.79
CA ASN A 3 9.71 21.62 3.07
C ASN A 3 8.37 20.82 3.18
N ALA A 4 8.30 19.66 2.53
CA ALA A 4 7.10 18.83 2.58
C ALA A 4 6.96 18.03 3.89
N VAL A 5 8.07 17.80 4.60
CA VAL A 5 8.08 17.01 5.86
C VAL A 5 8.15 17.87 7.12
N ILE A 6 8.35 19.19 6.98
CA ILE A 6 8.33 20.12 8.13
C ILE A 6 6.94 20.10 8.76
N GLY A 7 6.88 19.74 10.05
CA GLY A 7 5.63 19.69 10.80
C GLY A 7 4.75 18.47 10.52
N ALA A 8 5.25 17.47 9.81
CA ALA A 8 4.57 16.19 9.64
C ALA A 8 4.84 15.27 10.84
N ASP A 9 3.80 14.65 11.37
CA ASP A 9 3.90 13.64 12.44
C ASP A 9 3.92 12.21 11.89
N ARG A 10 3.59 12.04 10.61
CA ARG A 10 3.47 10.76 9.93
C ARG A 10 3.70 10.92 8.44
N ALA A 11 4.31 9.93 7.82
CA ALA A 11 4.45 9.85 6.36
C ALA A 11 3.79 8.59 5.81
N ILE A 12 3.17 8.72 4.64
CA ILE A 12 2.65 7.60 3.87
C ILE A 12 3.41 7.56 2.55
N VAL A 13 4.16 6.49 2.33
CA VAL A 13 4.92 6.26 1.10
C VAL A 13 4.08 5.38 0.18
N VAL A 14 3.80 5.86 -1.02
CA VAL A 14 3.04 5.09 -2.03
C VAL A 14 4.02 4.51 -3.04
N VAL A 15 3.99 3.19 -3.21
CA VAL A 15 4.88 2.47 -4.12
C VAL A 15 4.08 1.64 -5.13
N ASN A 16 4.57 1.55 -6.36
CA ASN A 16 4.12 0.53 -7.28
C ASN A 16 4.99 -0.74 -7.09
N PRO A 17 4.48 -1.93 -7.38
CA PRO A 17 5.20 -3.19 -7.21
C PRO A 17 6.26 -3.43 -8.32
N GLU A 18 7.16 -2.46 -8.45
CA GLU A 18 8.25 -2.39 -9.43
C GLU A 18 9.58 -2.11 -8.70
N ILE A 19 10.67 -2.75 -9.14
CA ILE A 19 11.98 -2.65 -8.47
C ILE A 19 12.45 -1.19 -8.35
N THR A 20 12.25 -0.38 -9.38
CA THR A 20 12.63 1.04 -9.37
C THR A 20 11.85 1.85 -8.35
N SER A 21 10.53 1.64 -8.27
CA SER A 21 9.65 2.30 -7.30
C SER A 21 10.02 1.93 -5.86
N VAL A 22 10.32 0.65 -5.61
CA VAL A 22 10.72 0.17 -4.28
C VAL A 22 12.08 0.75 -3.87
N ARG A 23 13.07 0.83 -4.78
CA ARG A 23 14.37 1.47 -4.51
C ARG A 23 14.23 2.95 -4.19
N ASP A 24 13.36 3.65 -4.91
CA ASP A 24 13.12 5.07 -4.64
C ASP A 24 12.41 5.28 -3.30
N ALA A 25 11.46 4.40 -2.96
CA ALA A 25 10.81 4.39 -1.66
C ALA A 25 11.80 4.16 -0.51
N ASP A 26 12.72 3.20 -0.64
CA ASP A 26 13.78 2.93 0.34
C ASP A 26 14.63 4.19 0.61
N ARG A 27 15.03 4.89 -0.45
CA ARG A 27 15.76 6.17 -0.32
C ARG A 27 14.95 7.26 0.38
N VAL A 28 13.63 7.33 0.10
CA VAL A 28 12.74 8.30 0.76
C VAL A 28 12.60 7.96 2.24
N ILE A 29 12.39 6.69 2.59
CA ILE A 29 12.28 6.20 3.96
C ILE A 29 13.56 6.54 4.73
N GLY A 30 14.74 6.23 4.20
CA GLY A 30 16.00 6.59 4.84
C GLY A 30 16.17 8.10 5.07
N LYS A 31 15.63 8.97 4.20
CA LYS A 31 15.62 10.42 4.42
C LYS A 31 14.61 10.84 5.50
N LEU A 32 13.47 10.16 5.62
CA LEU A 32 12.49 10.40 6.67
C LEU A 32 13.09 10.06 8.03
N ASP A 33 13.72 8.88 8.15
CA ASP A 33 14.42 8.44 9.36
C ASP A 33 15.53 9.43 9.78
N ALA A 34 16.33 9.88 8.82
CA ALA A 34 17.38 10.86 9.08
C ALA A 34 16.87 12.22 9.57
N LYS A 35 15.58 12.52 9.33
CA LYS A 35 14.89 13.74 9.84
C LYS A 35 14.13 13.48 11.15
N GLY A 36 14.19 12.27 11.70
CA GLY A 36 13.47 11.87 12.90
C GLY A 36 11.98 11.65 12.71
N LEU A 37 11.52 11.48 11.45
CA LEU A 37 10.14 11.10 11.14
C LEU A 37 10.08 9.58 10.95
N ASP A 38 10.06 8.86 12.06
CA ASP A 38 10.06 7.39 12.14
C ASP A 38 8.67 6.75 12.02
N ARG A 39 7.60 7.55 12.12
CA ARG A 39 6.23 7.09 11.87
C ARG A 39 5.91 7.16 10.39
N HIS A 40 6.31 6.14 9.66
CA HIS A 40 6.00 6.02 8.23
C HIS A 40 5.42 4.64 7.91
N GLU A 41 4.56 4.59 6.91
CA GLU A 41 3.85 3.40 6.45
C GLU A 41 3.80 3.38 4.92
N VAL A 42 3.56 2.21 4.34
CA VAL A 42 3.53 2.01 2.89
C VAL A 42 2.15 1.62 2.40
N ILE A 43 1.74 2.21 1.28
CA ILE A 43 0.64 1.73 0.44
C ILE A 43 1.26 1.14 -0.83
N VAL A 44 0.96 -0.12 -1.12
CA VAL A 44 1.28 -0.73 -2.41
C VAL A 44 0.14 -0.43 -3.37
N ASN A 45 0.43 0.33 -4.42
CA ASN A 45 -0.54 0.78 -5.41
C ASN A 45 -0.39 0.01 -6.72
N ARG A 46 -1.47 -0.15 -7.48
CA ARG A 46 -1.51 -0.80 -8.78
C ARG A 46 -1.04 -2.26 -8.76
N LEU A 47 -1.39 -3.00 -7.71
CA LEU A 47 -1.08 -4.42 -7.65
C LEU A 47 -1.91 -5.19 -8.68
N ASN A 48 -1.24 -5.87 -9.60
CA ASN A 48 -1.86 -6.82 -10.53
C ASN A 48 -1.59 -8.24 -10.04
N TYR A 49 -2.62 -8.87 -9.51
CA TYR A 49 -2.54 -10.19 -8.90
C TYR A 49 -2.04 -11.28 -9.88
N GLU A 50 -2.52 -11.25 -11.12
CA GLU A 50 -2.12 -12.24 -12.12
C GLU A 50 -0.64 -12.12 -12.50
N MET A 51 -0.13 -10.89 -12.58
CA MET A 51 1.30 -10.65 -12.81
C MET A 51 2.15 -11.11 -11.62
N THR A 52 1.70 -10.81 -10.40
CA THR A 52 2.38 -11.26 -9.17
C THR A 52 2.43 -12.79 -9.10
N LYS A 53 1.33 -13.47 -9.40
CA LYS A 53 1.25 -14.94 -9.40
C LYS A 53 2.20 -15.58 -10.41
N ARG A 54 2.46 -14.93 -11.53
CA ARG A 54 3.40 -15.41 -12.56
C ARG A 54 4.85 -15.04 -12.28
N GLY A 55 5.11 -14.20 -11.29
CA GLY A 55 6.44 -13.68 -10.99
C GLY A 55 6.87 -12.50 -11.88
N ASP A 56 5.94 -11.93 -12.65
CA ASP A 56 6.19 -10.77 -13.52
C ASP A 56 6.13 -9.42 -12.75
N MET A 57 5.68 -9.45 -11.50
CA MET A 57 5.51 -8.30 -10.63
C MET A 57 5.94 -8.67 -9.20
N LEU A 58 6.51 -7.72 -8.46
CA LEU A 58 6.92 -7.94 -7.07
C LEU A 58 5.73 -8.31 -6.19
N ASP A 59 5.94 -9.24 -5.27
CA ASP A 59 4.98 -9.59 -4.23
C ASP A 59 4.95 -8.51 -3.14
N VAL A 60 3.79 -8.30 -2.52
CA VAL A 60 3.62 -7.36 -1.41
C VAL A 60 4.52 -7.72 -0.23
N SER A 61 4.69 -9.01 0.07
CA SER A 61 5.55 -9.46 1.15
C SER A 61 7.01 -9.11 0.90
N ASP A 62 7.50 -9.27 -0.33
CA ASP A 62 8.88 -8.93 -0.70
C ASP A 62 9.13 -7.42 -0.60
N ILE A 63 8.14 -6.61 -0.98
CA ILE A 63 8.21 -5.14 -0.85
C ILE A 63 8.32 -4.73 0.62
N ILE A 64 7.45 -5.26 1.47
CA ILE A 64 7.41 -4.92 2.89
C ILE A 64 8.67 -5.41 3.61
N GLU A 65 9.17 -6.59 3.28
CA GLU A 65 10.42 -7.11 3.82
C GLU A 65 11.61 -6.24 3.40
N THR A 66 11.66 -5.84 2.12
CA THR A 66 12.72 -4.96 1.60
C THR A 66 12.73 -3.60 2.28
N LEU A 67 11.57 -2.96 2.41
CA LEU A 67 11.45 -1.62 2.99
C LEU A 67 11.45 -1.61 4.53
N SER A 68 11.23 -2.76 5.18
CA SER A 68 11.13 -2.89 6.64
C SER A 68 10.11 -1.93 7.28
N VAL A 69 8.98 -1.70 6.60
CA VAL A 69 7.93 -0.76 7.04
C VAL A 69 6.58 -1.44 7.17
N LYS A 70 5.69 -0.81 7.93
CA LYS A 70 4.32 -1.28 8.09
C LYS A 70 3.50 -1.05 6.83
N LEU A 71 2.77 -2.08 6.38
CA LEU A 71 1.80 -1.98 5.29
C LEU A 71 0.51 -1.31 5.78
N LEU A 72 0.16 -0.18 5.19
CA LEU A 72 -1.10 0.51 5.44
C LEU A 72 -2.24 -0.06 4.57
N GLY A 73 -1.94 -0.46 3.35
CA GLY A 73 -2.91 -1.09 2.47
C GLY A 73 -2.39 -1.39 1.07
N VAL A 74 -3.23 -2.08 0.31
CA VAL A 74 -2.95 -2.44 -1.09
C VAL A 74 -4.11 -1.99 -1.95
N VAL A 75 -3.80 -1.30 -3.05
CA VAL A 75 -4.78 -0.87 -4.05
C VAL A 75 -4.53 -1.69 -5.31
N PRO A 76 -5.53 -2.42 -5.83
CA PRO A 76 -5.39 -3.19 -7.05
C PRO A 76 -5.22 -2.30 -8.28
N ASP A 77 -4.60 -2.84 -9.33
CA ASP A 77 -4.57 -2.21 -10.66
C ASP A 77 -5.97 -2.36 -11.28
N ASP A 78 -6.72 -1.26 -11.27
CA ASP A 78 -8.12 -1.22 -11.69
C ASP A 78 -8.36 -0.04 -12.64
N LYS A 79 -8.64 -0.35 -13.89
CA LYS A 79 -8.97 0.64 -14.93
C LYS A 79 -10.19 1.51 -14.59
N ASN A 80 -11.08 1.02 -13.72
CA ASN A 80 -12.24 1.78 -13.29
C ASN A 80 -11.86 3.00 -12.45
N ILE A 81 -10.69 3.01 -11.81
CA ILE A 81 -10.16 4.20 -11.13
C ILE A 81 -10.00 5.34 -12.14
N THR A 82 -9.38 5.06 -13.29
CA THR A 82 -9.22 6.07 -14.35
C THR A 82 -10.56 6.53 -14.91
N VAL A 83 -11.47 5.58 -15.15
CA VAL A 83 -12.81 5.89 -15.68
C VAL A 83 -13.59 6.79 -14.72
N SER A 84 -13.62 6.45 -13.44
CA SER A 84 -14.32 7.22 -12.40
C SER A 84 -13.71 8.62 -12.23
N THR A 85 -12.38 8.70 -12.23
CA THR A 85 -11.65 9.98 -12.13
C THR A 85 -11.99 10.91 -13.31
N ASN A 86 -12.01 10.37 -14.54
CA ASN A 86 -12.35 11.15 -15.73
C ASN A 86 -13.81 11.63 -15.75
N LYS A 87 -14.70 10.92 -15.04
CA LYS A 87 -16.09 11.34 -14.84
C LYS A 87 -16.27 12.35 -13.70
N GLY A 88 -15.21 12.61 -12.91
CA GLY A 88 -15.32 13.41 -11.69
C GLY A 88 -16.03 12.70 -10.54
N GLU A 89 -16.14 11.38 -10.60
CA GLU A 89 -16.79 10.53 -9.60
C GLU A 89 -15.73 9.67 -8.90
N PRO A 90 -15.28 10.02 -7.68
CA PRO A 90 -14.25 9.25 -6.99
C PRO A 90 -14.66 7.79 -6.78
N ILE A 91 -13.79 6.84 -7.14
CA ILE A 91 -14.06 5.40 -7.02
C ILE A 91 -14.44 4.95 -5.60
N VAL A 92 -14.02 5.73 -4.60
CA VAL A 92 -14.33 5.49 -3.18
C VAL A 92 -15.83 5.53 -2.88
N LEU A 93 -16.62 6.22 -3.71
CA LEU A 93 -18.08 6.30 -3.58
C LEU A 93 -18.80 5.08 -4.16
N ASP A 94 -18.13 4.28 -4.97
CA ASP A 94 -18.69 3.02 -5.47
C ASP A 94 -18.54 1.92 -4.41
N GLU A 95 -19.64 1.57 -3.74
CA GLU A 95 -19.65 0.54 -2.69
C GLU A 95 -19.34 -0.86 -3.22
N LYS A 96 -19.56 -1.12 -4.53
CA LYS A 96 -19.29 -2.42 -5.16
C LYS A 96 -17.86 -2.55 -5.65
N SER A 97 -17.14 -1.44 -5.78
CA SER A 97 -15.76 -1.43 -6.25
C SER A 97 -14.81 -2.00 -5.19
N ILE A 98 -13.99 -2.99 -5.59
CA ILE A 98 -12.90 -3.53 -4.76
C ILE A 98 -11.86 -2.44 -4.48
N SER A 99 -11.52 -1.64 -5.49
CA SER A 99 -10.60 -0.51 -5.35
C SER A 99 -11.18 0.57 -4.43
N GLY A 100 -12.48 0.88 -4.54
CA GLY A 100 -13.18 1.79 -3.63
C GLY A 100 -13.12 1.27 -2.19
N LYS A 101 -13.35 -0.03 -1.96
CA LYS A 101 -13.20 -0.66 -0.66
C LYS A 101 -11.76 -0.59 -0.13
N ALA A 102 -10.75 -0.79 -1.00
CA ALA A 102 -9.35 -0.67 -0.63
C ALA A 102 -9.05 0.74 -0.08
N PHE A 103 -9.48 1.79 -0.77
CA PHE A 103 -9.30 3.18 -0.32
C PHE A 103 -10.03 3.46 1.00
N ARG A 104 -11.28 3.00 1.16
CA ARG A 104 -12.02 3.16 2.44
C ARG A 104 -11.29 2.48 3.60
N ASN A 105 -10.81 1.25 3.40
CA ASN A 105 -10.06 0.52 4.43
C ASN A 105 -8.73 1.21 4.79
N ILE A 106 -8.03 1.77 3.81
CA ILE A 106 -6.82 2.57 4.03
C ILE A 106 -7.16 3.80 4.89
N ALA A 107 -8.22 4.53 4.54
CA ALA A 107 -8.67 5.70 5.29
C ALA A 107 -9.00 5.36 6.75
N GLU A 108 -9.69 4.25 6.99
CA GLU A 108 -9.99 3.77 8.35
C GLU A 108 -8.72 3.45 9.16
N ARG A 109 -7.69 2.85 8.51
CA ARG A 109 -6.41 2.58 9.19
C ARG A 109 -5.60 3.85 9.44
N ILE A 110 -5.71 4.87 8.59
CA ILE A 110 -5.08 6.17 8.83
C ILE A 110 -5.55 6.79 10.15
N VAL A 111 -6.81 6.59 10.51
CA VAL A 111 -7.37 7.02 11.80
C VAL A 111 -7.26 5.94 12.89
N ASP A 112 -6.28 5.06 12.76
CA ASP A 112 -5.88 4.03 13.73
C ASP A 112 -6.97 2.99 14.07
N LYS A 113 -7.94 2.76 13.16
CA LYS A 113 -8.88 1.64 13.28
C LYS A 113 -8.23 0.33 12.85
N ASP A 114 -8.49 -0.73 13.60
CA ASP A 114 -8.02 -2.08 13.28
C ASP A 114 -8.92 -2.73 12.21
N ILE A 115 -8.60 -2.46 10.96
CA ILE A 115 -9.31 -3.02 9.81
C ILE A 115 -8.42 -4.08 9.14
N PRO A 116 -8.91 -5.31 8.91
CA PRO A 116 -8.15 -6.33 8.19
C PRO A 116 -7.77 -5.89 6.77
N LEU A 117 -6.62 -6.36 6.29
CA LEU A 117 -6.24 -6.17 4.90
C LEU A 117 -7.23 -6.91 3.98
N LEU A 118 -7.57 -6.28 2.85
CA LEU A 118 -8.44 -6.89 1.85
C LEU A 118 -7.75 -8.09 1.20
N GLU A 119 -8.50 -9.16 1.05
CA GLU A 119 -8.12 -10.27 0.19
C GLU A 119 -8.42 -9.89 -1.25
N LEU A 120 -7.38 -9.68 -2.07
CA LEU A 120 -7.50 -9.28 -3.48
C LEU A 120 -7.60 -10.47 -4.44
N SER A 121 -7.53 -11.70 -3.91
CA SER A 121 -7.62 -12.94 -4.66
C SER A 121 -8.70 -13.85 -4.10
N GLY A 122 -9.45 -14.52 -4.96
CA GLY A 122 -10.43 -15.54 -4.56
C GLY A 122 -9.83 -16.82 -3.93
N GLU A 123 -8.51 -16.87 -3.71
CA GLU A 123 -7.81 -17.97 -3.05
C GLU A 123 -7.03 -17.42 -1.83
N SER A 124 -7.60 -17.64 -0.66
CA SER A 124 -7.26 -17.00 0.61
C SER A 124 -5.98 -17.52 1.32
N ASN A 125 -5.08 -18.30 0.72
CA ASN A 125 -4.13 -19.08 1.52
C ASN A 125 -2.62 -18.78 1.36
N GLY A 126 -2.18 -17.87 0.49
CA GLY A 126 -0.73 -17.71 0.27
C GLY A 126 -0.12 -16.45 0.88
N ILE A 127 -0.54 -15.29 0.40
CA ILE A 127 0.14 -14.00 0.64
C ILE A 127 -0.21 -13.46 2.03
N PHE A 128 -1.49 -13.48 2.41
CA PHE A 128 -1.94 -12.94 3.70
C PHE A 128 -1.59 -13.82 4.90
N ALA A 129 -1.39 -15.14 4.70
CA ALA A 129 -0.87 -15.99 5.76
C ALA A 129 0.60 -15.67 6.09
N LYS A 130 1.40 -15.29 5.08
CA LYS A 130 2.77 -14.80 5.28
C LYS A 130 2.78 -13.43 5.96
N LEU A 131 1.93 -12.49 5.51
CA LEU A 131 1.81 -11.17 6.12
C LEU A 131 1.36 -11.25 7.58
N LYS A 132 0.39 -12.11 7.94
CA LYS A 132 0.01 -12.34 9.34
C LYS A 132 1.17 -12.82 10.22
N LYS A 133 2.12 -13.60 9.68
CA LYS A 133 3.31 -14.03 10.42
C LYS A 133 4.29 -12.89 10.66
N ILE A 134 4.44 -11.97 9.71
CA ILE A 134 5.33 -10.80 9.83
C ILE A 134 4.77 -9.83 10.87
N PHE A 135 3.46 -9.55 10.85
CA PHE A 135 2.81 -8.64 11.80
C PHE A 135 2.64 -9.19 13.23
N LYS A 136 2.81 -10.52 13.45
CA LYS A 136 2.71 -11.12 14.78
C LYS A 136 4.03 -11.14 15.54
N LYS A 137 5.12 -10.65 14.93
CA LYS A 137 6.48 -10.72 15.46
C LYS A 137 7.04 -9.39 15.99
N ASN A 138 6.20 -8.34 15.95
CA ASN A 138 6.51 -7.01 16.54
C ASN A 138 5.47 -6.65 17.59
#